data_a041bb5250fd163afac1d2375c2a6a8e
#
_entry.id   a041bb5250fd163afac1d2375c2a6a8e
#
_cell.length_a   1.000
_cell.length_b   1.000
_cell.length_c   1.000
_cell.angle_alpha   90.00
_cell.angle_beta   90.00
_cell.angle_gamma   90.00
#
_symmetry.space_group_name_H-M   'P 1'
#
loop_
_entity.id
_entity.type
_entity.pdbx_description
1 polymer ?
#
loop_
_entity_poly.entity_id
_entity_poly.type
_entity_poly.pdbx_seq_one_letter_code
_entity_poly.pdbx_strand_id
1 'polypeptide(L)'
;PEDEEAMLAVLRAVIRDHNSQTRHEAERRRRGPYYKQEKWDPYRRWELHPWRLEGDPKTWRKQLAAHYTEQPVFALLGGIADGEWRPIHEFCEEIEVPNLFPITDLPVISDSDWYTVYFSKGLYQEGEAVARYLRRADEPLRSAPVVQVYPDTPEGSALARGLRETRAAIRMTAPEDIVLEAGAKPTPDLLAGIAKKHPGAVVALWVGEAGLGALAELAGEPRPPAVFLSAPLLGNALAAVPEDVRDIALLTYPKAFPEDKARTRLAVERWLKIREIPLTNYDVQANMYFLGWNIAMQVKMMRSEFYRDYLLDITDMMRDQDYAVGVYERLSFGPGQRYASKGCYITRLTA
;
A
#
# COMPACT_ATOMS: atom_id res chain seq x y z
N PRO A 1 11.14 7.48 13.49
CA PRO A 1 12.55 7.06 13.73
C PRO A 1 12.70 5.55 13.76
N GLU A 2 11.84 4.81 14.47
CA GLU A 2 11.92 3.35 14.59
C GLU A 2 11.69 2.65 13.24
N ASP A 3 10.67 3.05 12.50
CA ASP A 3 10.38 2.51 11.16
C ASP A 3 11.47 2.85 10.14
N GLU A 4 12.05 4.05 10.22
CA GLU A 4 13.19 4.42 9.39
C GLU A 4 14.39 3.49 9.64
N GLU A 5 14.71 3.23 10.91
CA GLU A 5 15.83 2.32 11.25
C GLU A 5 15.53 0.89 10.82
N ALA A 6 14.30 0.41 11.02
CA ALA A 6 13.85 -0.90 10.56
C ALA A 6 14.00 -1.05 9.03
N MET A 7 13.60 -0.05 8.26
CA MET A 7 13.75 0.01 6.81
C MET A 7 15.21 0.00 6.38
N LEU A 8 16.02 0.92 6.94
CA LEU A 8 17.42 1.08 6.56
C LEU A 8 18.27 -0.14 6.93
N ALA A 9 17.99 -0.79 8.06
CA ALA A 9 18.71 -2.00 8.47
C ALA A 9 18.55 -3.12 7.43
N VAL A 10 17.33 -3.33 6.94
CA VAL A 10 17.05 -4.33 5.89
C VAL A 10 17.69 -3.95 4.56
N LEU A 11 17.53 -2.71 4.10
CA LEU A 11 18.11 -2.26 2.83
C LEU A 11 19.64 -2.34 2.82
N ARG A 12 20.29 -1.94 3.90
CA ARG A 12 21.77 -2.08 4.07
C ARG A 12 22.21 -3.54 3.97
N ALA A 13 21.46 -4.46 4.59
CA ALA A 13 21.78 -5.88 4.54
C ALA A 13 21.58 -6.46 3.14
N VAL A 14 20.48 -6.12 2.46
CA VAL A 14 20.21 -6.52 1.07
C VAL A 14 21.33 -6.05 0.14
N ILE A 15 21.73 -4.79 0.23
CA ILE A 15 22.79 -4.23 -0.60
C ILE A 15 24.14 -4.90 -0.34
N ARG A 16 24.46 -5.17 0.93
CA ARG A 16 25.67 -5.92 1.31
C ARG A 16 25.68 -7.32 0.70
N ASP A 17 24.56 -8.03 0.80
CA ASP A 17 24.42 -9.37 0.26
C ASP A 17 24.52 -9.37 -1.28
N HIS A 18 23.82 -8.43 -1.95
CA HIS A 18 23.91 -8.27 -3.39
C HIS A 18 25.35 -8.01 -3.85
N ASN A 19 26.03 -7.06 -3.23
CA ASN A 19 27.41 -6.71 -3.56
C ASN A 19 28.37 -7.88 -3.36
N SER A 20 28.19 -8.68 -2.33
CA SER A 20 29.00 -9.88 -2.08
C SER A 20 28.74 -10.97 -3.13
N GLN A 21 27.47 -11.32 -3.36
CA GLN A 21 27.10 -12.40 -4.28
C GLN A 21 27.46 -12.10 -5.73
N THR A 22 27.12 -10.91 -6.22
CA THR A 22 27.39 -10.54 -7.62
C THR A 22 28.88 -10.41 -7.91
N ARG A 23 29.68 -9.97 -6.94
CA ARG A 23 31.14 -9.95 -7.06
C ARG A 23 31.72 -11.36 -7.23
N HIS A 24 31.27 -12.31 -6.41
CA HIS A 24 31.70 -13.71 -6.52
C HIS A 24 31.23 -14.37 -7.82
N GLU A 25 30.03 -14.05 -8.30
CA GLU A 25 29.55 -14.52 -9.59
C GLU A 25 30.39 -13.98 -10.74
N ALA A 26 30.73 -12.70 -10.74
CA ALA A 26 31.59 -12.09 -11.73
C ALA A 26 33.00 -12.69 -11.74
N GLU A 27 33.61 -12.92 -10.57
CA GLU A 27 34.91 -13.56 -10.43
C GLU A 27 34.90 -15.00 -10.99
N ARG A 28 33.85 -15.79 -10.68
CA ARG A 28 33.70 -17.16 -11.21
C ARG A 28 33.53 -17.17 -12.73
N ARG A 29 32.73 -16.26 -13.29
CA ARG A 29 32.53 -16.15 -14.73
C ARG A 29 33.80 -15.82 -15.48
N ARG A 30 34.62 -14.89 -14.97
CA ARG A 30 35.91 -14.52 -15.57
C ARG A 30 36.88 -15.71 -15.69
N ARG A 31 36.74 -16.70 -14.81
CA ARG A 31 37.51 -17.95 -14.84
C ARG A 31 36.91 -19.05 -15.73
N GLY A 32 35.65 -18.86 -16.19
CA GLY A 32 34.91 -19.86 -16.96
C GLY A 32 35.29 -19.86 -18.44
N PRO A 33 35.20 -21.02 -19.14
CA PRO A 33 35.55 -21.14 -20.54
C PRO A 33 34.66 -20.32 -21.49
N TYR A 34 33.43 -20.03 -21.05
CA TYR A 34 32.44 -19.27 -21.84
C TYR A 34 32.54 -17.75 -21.69
N TYR A 35 33.39 -17.23 -20.82
CA TYR A 35 33.50 -15.78 -20.55
C TYR A 35 33.81 -14.96 -21.84
N LYS A 36 34.60 -15.53 -22.78
CA LYS A 36 34.92 -14.85 -24.01
C LYS A 36 33.72 -14.71 -24.98
N GLN A 37 32.68 -15.50 -24.77
CA GLN A 37 31.46 -15.49 -25.59
C GLN A 37 30.37 -14.59 -25.00
N GLU A 38 30.31 -14.50 -23.67
CA GLU A 38 29.36 -13.63 -22.94
C GLU A 38 30.06 -12.33 -22.50
N LYS A 39 29.97 -11.31 -23.34
CA LYS A 39 30.64 -10.01 -23.15
C LYS A 39 29.98 -9.11 -22.10
N TRP A 40 29.07 -9.59 -21.26
CA TRP A 40 28.42 -8.76 -20.24
C TRP A 40 28.93 -9.08 -18.83
N ASP A 41 29.19 -8.04 -18.03
CA ASP A 41 29.52 -8.16 -16.61
C ASP A 41 28.29 -7.79 -15.77
N PRO A 42 27.66 -8.78 -15.10
CA PRO A 42 26.44 -8.54 -14.31
C PRO A 42 26.73 -7.80 -13.00
N TYR A 43 28.01 -7.67 -12.63
CA TYR A 43 28.38 -7.02 -11.40
C TYR A 43 28.21 -5.51 -11.50
N ARG A 44 27.33 -5.00 -10.63
CA ARG A 44 27.23 -3.58 -10.31
C ARG A 44 27.24 -3.45 -8.80
N ARG A 45 28.12 -2.63 -8.28
CA ARG A 45 28.14 -2.28 -6.86
C ARG A 45 26.98 -1.33 -6.59
N TRP A 46 26.18 -1.67 -5.60
CA TRP A 46 25.11 -0.80 -5.11
C TRP A 46 25.62 0.02 -3.93
N GLU A 47 25.23 1.28 -3.89
CA GLU A 47 25.47 2.20 -2.78
C GLU A 47 24.13 2.79 -2.35
N LEU A 48 23.88 2.83 -1.04
CA LEU A 48 22.68 3.38 -0.45
C LEU A 48 22.96 4.80 0.04
N HIS A 49 22.19 5.74 -0.47
CA HIS A 49 22.21 7.14 -0.07
C HIS A 49 20.86 7.48 0.58
N PRO A 50 20.76 7.44 1.93
CA PRO A 50 19.50 7.78 2.61
C PRO A 50 19.19 9.27 2.43
N TRP A 51 18.03 9.58 1.88
CA TRP A 51 17.51 10.92 1.79
C TRP A 51 16.46 11.15 2.86
N ARG A 52 16.63 12.20 3.65
CA ARG A 52 15.67 12.62 4.67
C ARG A 52 15.00 13.90 4.22
N LEU A 53 13.66 13.89 4.26
CA LEU A 53 12.84 15.05 3.96
C LEU A 53 12.29 15.59 5.27
N GLU A 54 12.38 16.89 5.47
CA GLU A 54 12.02 17.53 6.73
C GLU A 54 10.94 18.61 6.50
N GLY A 55 10.12 18.84 7.53
CA GLY A 55 9.13 19.89 7.56
C GLY A 55 7.95 19.69 6.58
N ASP A 56 7.37 20.80 6.12
CA ASP A 56 6.17 20.81 5.30
C ASP A 56 6.38 20.08 3.96
N PRO A 57 5.52 19.10 3.59
CA PRO A 57 5.57 18.39 2.32
C PRO A 57 5.68 19.29 1.07
N LYS A 58 5.17 20.52 1.13
CA LYS A 58 5.34 21.52 0.06
C LYS A 58 6.80 21.87 -0.22
N THR A 59 7.70 21.65 0.73
CA THR A 59 9.13 21.91 0.58
C THR A 59 9.91 20.69 0.06
N TRP A 60 9.33 19.50 0.10
CA TRP A 60 10.01 18.25 -0.20
C TRP A 60 10.53 18.15 -1.63
N ARG A 61 9.80 18.69 -2.61
CA ARG A 61 10.28 18.71 -4.00
C ARG A 61 11.63 19.43 -4.15
N LYS A 62 11.80 20.56 -3.43
CA LYS A 62 13.07 21.30 -3.44
C LYS A 62 14.19 20.52 -2.75
N GLN A 63 13.89 19.82 -1.65
CA GLN A 63 14.84 18.99 -0.95
C GLN A 63 15.27 17.79 -1.80
N LEU A 64 14.32 17.10 -2.45
CA LEU A 64 14.59 16.01 -3.39
C LEU A 64 15.49 16.46 -4.55
N ALA A 65 15.21 17.62 -5.14
CA ALA A 65 16.04 18.19 -6.22
C ALA A 65 17.46 18.50 -5.73
N ALA A 66 17.63 19.00 -4.50
CA ALA A 66 18.94 19.25 -3.91
C ALA A 66 19.71 17.93 -3.69
N HIS A 67 19.08 16.93 -3.07
CA HIS A 67 19.68 15.59 -2.90
C HIS A 67 20.07 14.94 -4.23
N TYR A 68 19.21 15.06 -5.24
CA TYR A 68 19.50 14.49 -6.55
C TYR A 68 20.66 15.21 -7.26
N THR A 69 20.75 16.55 -7.09
CA THR A 69 21.85 17.33 -7.66
C THR A 69 23.19 16.99 -7.01
N GLU A 70 23.18 16.78 -5.69
CA GLU A 70 24.39 16.39 -4.94
C GLU A 70 24.82 14.95 -5.26
N GLN A 71 23.86 14.04 -5.28
CA GLN A 71 24.08 12.62 -5.51
C GLN A 71 22.98 12.04 -6.39
N PRO A 72 23.13 12.05 -7.74
CA PRO A 72 22.19 11.39 -8.63
C PRO A 72 22.09 9.90 -8.34
N VAL A 73 20.86 9.38 -8.30
CA VAL A 73 20.58 7.98 -8.00
C VAL A 73 19.91 7.30 -9.20
N PHE A 74 20.06 5.99 -9.30
CA PHE A 74 19.42 5.19 -10.34
C PHE A 74 17.92 5.01 -10.07
N ALA A 75 17.56 4.73 -8.82
CA ALA A 75 16.18 4.56 -8.36
C ALA A 75 16.06 4.97 -6.89
N LEU A 76 14.86 5.37 -6.47
CA LEU A 76 14.47 5.48 -5.07
C LEU A 76 13.89 4.14 -4.60
N LEU A 77 14.33 3.66 -3.46
CA LEU A 77 13.94 2.36 -2.91
C LEU A 77 13.18 2.54 -1.60
N GLY A 78 11.92 2.11 -1.57
CA GLY A 78 11.06 2.26 -0.41
C GLY A 78 10.78 3.73 -0.09
N GLY A 79 10.90 4.08 1.17
CA GLY A 79 10.56 5.38 1.73
C GLY A 79 9.32 5.29 2.60
N ILE A 80 9.26 6.12 3.62
CA ILE A 80 8.14 6.23 4.56
C ILE A 80 7.85 7.71 4.76
N ALA A 81 6.59 8.09 4.65
CA ALA A 81 6.15 9.45 4.98
C ALA A 81 4.76 9.42 5.61
N ASP A 82 4.55 10.31 6.56
CA ASP A 82 3.21 10.60 7.06
C ASP A 82 2.48 11.49 6.05
N GLY A 83 1.27 11.08 5.62
CA GLY A 83 0.46 11.80 4.65
C GLY A 83 0.70 11.41 3.19
N GLU A 84 0.38 12.34 2.28
CA GLU A 84 0.39 12.07 0.84
C GLU A 84 1.79 11.90 0.26
N TRP A 85 1.94 10.87 -0.56
CA TRP A 85 3.19 10.59 -1.30
C TRP A 85 3.38 11.50 -2.54
N ARG A 86 2.42 12.34 -2.85
CA ARG A 86 2.36 13.15 -4.06
C ARG A 86 3.63 13.96 -4.38
N PRO A 87 4.28 14.69 -3.43
CA PRO A 87 5.47 15.47 -3.76
C PRO A 87 6.65 14.62 -4.26
N ILE A 88 6.78 13.40 -3.72
CA ILE A 88 7.85 12.46 -4.11
C ILE A 88 7.51 11.81 -5.45
N HIS A 89 6.25 11.43 -5.63
CA HIS A 89 5.74 10.87 -6.88
C HIS A 89 5.95 11.83 -8.05
N GLU A 90 5.45 13.07 -7.94
CA GLU A 90 5.58 14.10 -8.99
C GLU A 90 7.04 14.41 -9.32
N PHE A 91 7.92 14.44 -8.32
CA PHE A 91 9.35 14.59 -8.55
C PHE A 91 9.91 13.42 -9.38
N CYS A 92 9.54 12.17 -9.05
CA CYS A 92 10.02 11.00 -9.76
C CYS A 92 9.53 10.94 -11.20
N GLU A 93 8.27 11.29 -11.45
CA GLU A 93 7.70 11.38 -12.80
C GLU A 93 8.41 12.45 -13.64
N GLU A 94 8.71 13.63 -13.05
CA GLU A 94 9.36 14.74 -13.75
C GLU A 94 10.79 14.45 -14.17
N ILE A 95 11.57 13.79 -13.32
CA ILE A 95 12.99 13.51 -13.58
C ILE A 95 13.27 12.08 -14.06
N GLU A 96 12.21 11.32 -14.30
CA GLU A 96 12.27 9.95 -14.82
C GLU A 96 13.14 9.03 -13.93
N VAL A 97 12.91 9.08 -12.61
CA VAL A 97 13.58 8.21 -11.63
C VAL A 97 12.60 7.21 -11.06
N PRO A 98 12.81 5.89 -11.25
CA PRO A 98 11.97 4.88 -10.62
C PRO A 98 11.91 5.05 -9.11
N ASN A 99 10.70 5.09 -8.54
CA ASN A 99 10.44 4.99 -7.11
C ASN A 99 9.74 3.66 -6.84
N LEU A 100 10.44 2.75 -6.18
CA LEU A 100 9.99 1.37 -6.01
C LEU A 100 9.51 1.11 -4.59
N PHE A 101 8.23 0.77 -4.48
CA PHE A 101 7.59 0.25 -3.28
C PHE A 101 7.70 1.14 -2.04
N PRO A 102 7.30 2.43 -2.12
CA PRO A 102 7.15 3.25 -0.94
C PRO A 102 6.10 2.67 0.01
N ILE A 103 6.29 2.87 1.31
CA ILE A 103 5.33 2.52 2.35
C ILE A 103 4.48 3.74 2.61
N THR A 104 3.26 3.74 2.06
CA THR A 104 2.29 4.83 2.19
C THR A 104 0.87 4.29 2.09
N ASP A 105 -0.04 4.84 2.88
CA ASP A 105 -1.48 4.59 2.79
C ASP A 105 -2.18 5.54 1.80
N LEU A 106 -1.45 6.56 1.32
CA LEU A 106 -1.94 7.60 0.41
C LEU A 106 -1.09 7.69 -0.87
N PRO A 107 -1.03 6.61 -1.68
CA PRO A 107 -0.36 6.65 -2.98
C PRO A 107 -1.09 7.57 -3.95
N VAL A 108 -0.38 8.09 -4.93
CA VAL A 108 -1.02 8.80 -6.05
C VAL A 108 -1.73 7.79 -6.93
N ILE A 109 -3.02 8.00 -7.18
CA ILE A 109 -3.81 7.15 -8.08
C ILE A 109 -3.83 7.78 -9.46
N SER A 110 -3.18 7.11 -10.40
CA SER A 110 -3.05 7.53 -11.80
C SER A 110 -3.04 6.28 -12.71
N ASP A 111 -3.57 6.44 -13.91
CA ASP A 111 -3.55 5.42 -14.96
C ASP A 111 -2.48 5.73 -16.05
N SER A 112 -1.81 6.88 -15.95
CA SER A 112 -0.84 7.37 -16.94
C SER A 112 0.60 7.47 -16.42
N ASP A 113 0.79 7.57 -15.11
CA ASP A 113 2.10 7.77 -14.51
C ASP A 113 2.91 6.47 -14.52
N TRP A 114 4.23 6.59 -14.66
CA TRP A 114 5.06 5.47 -15.03
C TRP A 114 6.13 5.10 -14.01
N TYR A 115 6.76 6.10 -13.38
CA TYR A 115 8.00 5.88 -12.63
C TYR A 115 7.81 5.39 -11.19
N THR A 116 6.61 5.50 -10.61
CA THR A 116 6.36 5.02 -9.24
C THR A 116 5.58 3.70 -9.23
N VAL A 117 6.17 2.66 -8.62
CA VAL A 117 5.52 1.36 -8.39
C VAL A 117 5.18 1.22 -6.91
N TYR A 118 3.90 1.11 -6.59
CA TYR A 118 3.38 0.99 -5.23
C TYR A 118 3.08 -0.45 -4.83
N PHE A 119 3.10 -0.72 -3.52
CA PHE A 119 2.59 -2.00 -3.00
C PHE A 119 1.09 -2.17 -3.26
N SER A 120 0.31 -1.11 -3.06
CA SER A 120 -1.16 -1.12 -3.22
C SER A 120 -1.66 0.28 -3.55
N LYS A 121 -2.97 0.40 -3.77
CA LYS A 121 -3.64 1.70 -3.84
C LYS A 121 -3.98 2.30 -2.46
N GLY A 122 -3.41 1.75 -1.39
CA GLY A 122 -3.63 2.24 -0.02
C GLY A 122 -5.11 2.28 0.35
N LEU A 123 -5.51 3.33 1.06
CA LEU A 123 -6.90 3.53 1.50
C LEU A 123 -7.89 3.64 0.34
N TYR A 124 -7.48 4.15 -0.81
CA TYR A 124 -8.34 4.16 -2.01
C TYR A 124 -8.82 2.74 -2.39
N GLN A 125 -7.96 1.73 -2.25
CA GLN A 125 -8.30 0.33 -2.57
C GLN A 125 -9.40 -0.24 -1.67
N GLU A 126 -9.52 0.23 -0.45
CA GLU A 126 -10.59 -0.20 0.45
C GLU A 126 -11.95 0.29 -0.04
N GLY A 127 -12.04 1.54 -0.46
CA GLY A 127 -13.24 2.07 -1.11
C GLY A 127 -13.61 1.32 -2.39
N GLU A 128 -12.61 0.98 -3.23
CA GLU A 128 -12.83 0.11 -4.41
C GLU A 128 -13.41 -1.25 -4.01
N ALA A 129 -12.89 -1.85 -2.93
CA ALA A 129 -13.34 -3.16 -2.47
C ALA A 129 -14.80 -3.14 -2.04
N VAL A 130 -15.23 -2.11 -1.31
CA VAL A 130 -16.64 -1.93 -0.93
C VAL A 130 -17.55 -1.84 -2.15
N ALA A 131 -17.19 -1.02 -3.14
CA ALA A 131 -17.97 -0.90 -4.38
C ALA A 131 -18.11 -2.25 -5.11
N ARG A 132 -17.00 -3.00 -5.23
CA ARG A 132 -16.98 -4.31 -5.89
C ARG A 132 -17.73 -5.38 -5.10
N TYR A 133 -17.63 -5.34 -3.76
CA TYR A 133 -18.39 -6.23 -2.87
C TYR A 133 -19.88 -6.02 -3.03
N LEU A 134 -20.37 -4.78 -2.92
CA LEU A 134 -21.79 -4.46 -3.06
C LEU A 134 -22.34 -4.87 -4.43
N ARG A 135 -21.57 -4.72 -5.51
CA ARG A 135 -22.00 -5.18 -6.83
C ARG A 135 -22.24 -6.69 -6.89
N ARG A 136 -21.50 -7.47 -6.12
CA ARG A 136 -21.56 -8.95 -6.11
C ARG A 136 -22.44 -9.50 -4.99
N ALA A 137 -22.86 -8.66 -4.06
CA ALA A 137 -23.71 -9.05 -2.95
C ALA A 137 -25.11 -9.46 -3.44
N ASP A 138 -25.79 -10.23 -2.60
CA ASP A 138 -27.21 -10.53 -2.79
C ASP A 138 -28.08 -9.33 -2.43
N GLU A 139 -29.34 -9.38 -2.85
CA GLU A 139 -30.32 -8.39 -2.41
C GLU A 139 -30.62 -8.57 -0.91
N PRO A 140 -30.87 -7.49 -0.16
CA PRO A 140 -31.04 -6.12 -0.67
C PRO A 140 -29.74 -5.31 -0.81
N LEU A 141 -28.58 -5.81 -0.42
CA LEU A 141 -27.31 -5.05 -0.38
C LEU A 141 -26.89 -4.51 -1.75
N ARG A 142 -27.13 -5.29 -2.82
CA ARG A 142 -26.72 -4.91 -4.17
C ARG A 142 -27.41 -3.65 -4.69
N SER A 143 -28.71 -3.52 -4.41
CA SER A 143 -29.54 -2.38 -4.85
C SER A 143 -29.62 -1.26 -3.81
N ALA A 144 -29.10 -1.47 -2.60
CA ALA A 144 -29.18 -0.51 -1.52
C ALA A 144 -28.52 0.83 -1.90
N PRO A 145 -29.12 1.96 -1.51
CA PRO A 145 -28.45 3.25 -1.51
C PRO A 145 -27.19 3.18 -0.64
N VAL A 146 -26.22 3.99 -0.94
CA VAL A 146 -24.97 4.05 -0.14
C VAL A 146 -24.78 5.46 0.36
N VAL A 147 -24.59 5.62 1.65
CA VAL A 147 -24.19 6.87 2.29
C VAL A 147 -22.78 6.67 2.85
N GLN A 148 -21.86 7.58 2.53
CA GLN A 148 -20.54 7.55 3.12
C GLN A 148 -20.28 8.79 3.96
N VAL A 149 -19.72 8.56 5.15
CA VAL A 149 -19.38 9.59 6.14
C VAL A 149 -17.87 9.57 6.35
N TYR A 150 -17.22 10.70 6.14
CA TYR A 150 -15.76 10.80 6.27
C TYR A 150 -15.31 12.20 6.66
N PRO A 151 -14.20 12.34 7.40
CA PRO A 151 -13.61 13.64 7.69
C PRO A 151 -12.96 14.22 6.42
N ASP A 152 -12.92 15.55 6.32
CA ASP A 152 -12.18 16.28 5.29
C ASP A 152 -10.67 16.21 5.56
N THR A 153 -10.13 15.01 5.36
CA THR A 153 -8.72 14.68 5.47
C THR A 153 -8.28 13.89 4.23
N PRO A 154 -6.98 13.82 3.92
CA PRO A 154 -6.49 12.99 2.82
C PRO A 154 -6.93 11.54 2.91
N GLU A 155 -6.94 10.94 4.11
CA GLU A 155 -7.34 9.55 4.36
C GLU A 155 -8.83 9.33 4.09
N GLY A 156 -9.69 10.17 4.67
CA GLY A 156 -11.14 10.11 4.45
C GLY A 156 -11.49 10.31 2.98
N SER A 157 -10.85 11.29 2.35
CA SER A 157 -11.01 11.60 0.93
C SER A 157 -10.55 10.45 0.02
N ALA A 158 -9.46 9.76 0.35
CA ALA A 158 -8.96 8.62 -0.43
C ALA A 158 -9.96 7.45 -0.43
N LEU A 159 -10.46 7.06 0.75
CA LEU A 159 -11.47 6.03 0.92
C LEU A 159 -12.77 6.36 0.16
N ALA A 160 -13.27 7.58 0.37
CA ALA A 160 -14.50 8.04 -0.26
C ALA A 160 -14.38 8.11 -1.79
N ARG A 161 -13.23 8.56 -2.28
CA ARG A 161 -12.92 8.62 -3.71
C ARG A 161 -12.87 7.23 -4.34
N GLY A 162 -12.22 6.26 -3.67
CA GLY A 162 -12.16 4.87 -4.12
C GLY A 162 -13.55 4.25 -4.29
N LEU A 163 -14.43 4.46 -3.31
CA LEU A 163 -15.81 3.99 -3.38
C LEU A 163 -16.59 4.68 -4.51
N ARG A 164 -16.55 6.01 -4.59
CA ARG A 164 -17.31 6.80 -5.57
C ARG A 164 -16.87 6.53 -7.01
N GLU A 165 -15.57 6.61 -7.29
CA GLU A 165 -15.03 6.43 -8.64
C GLU A 165 -15.24 5.00 -9.14
N THR A 166 -15.06 4.00 -8.26
CA THR A 166 -15.29 2.60 -8.64
C THR A 166 -16.78 2.35 -8.91
N ARG A 167 -17.71 2.87 -8.09
CA ARG A 167 -19.14 2.74 -8.37
C ARG A 167 -19.52 3.36 -9.71
N ALA A 168 -18.96 4.52 -10.03
CA ALA A 168 -19.16 5.16 -11.34
C ALA A 168 -18.63 4.27 -12.48
N ALA A 169 -17.39 3.76 -12.36
CA ALA A 169 -16.77 2.90 -13.37
C ALA A 169 -17.55 1.61 -13.63
N ILE A 170 -18.16 1.03 -12.60
CA ILE A 170 -18.99 -0.18 -12.71
C ILE A 170 -20.50 0.12 -12.91
N ARG A 171 -20.84 1.35 -13.21
CA ARG A 171 -22.21 1.83 -13.52
C ARG A 171 -23.23 1.57 -12.39
N MET A 172 -22.81 1.80 -11.16
CA MET A 172 -23.69 1.83 -9.98
C MET A 172 -23.99 3.27 -9.58
N THR A 173 -25.10 3.48 -8.87
CA THR A 173 -25.49 4.79 -8.34
C THR A 173 -24.38 5.35 -7.44
N ALA A 174 -24.06 6.64 -7.59
CA ALA A 174 -23.08 7.32 -6.74
C ALA A 174 -23.52 7.28 -5.26
N PRO A 175 -22.58 7.16 -4.31
CA PRO A 175 -22.92 7.31 -2.90
C PRO A 175 -23.31 8.75 -2.56
N GLU A 176 -24.12 8.95 -1.53
CA GLU A 176 -24.27 10.26 -0.90
C GLU A 176 -23.11 10.53 0.04
N ASP A 177 -22.44 11.66 -0.14
CA ASP A 177 -21.27 12.04 0.65
C ASP A 177 -21.71 12.96 1.81
N ILE A 178 -21.31 12.59 3.03
CA ILE A 178 -21.40 13.44 4.23
C ILE A 178 -19.99 13.71 4.70
N VAL A 179 -19.51 14.91 4.44
CA VAL A 179 -18.15 15.34 4.80
C VAL A 179 -18.18 16.01 6.16
N LEU A 180 -17.37 15.51 7.08
CA LEU A 180 -17.15 16.09 8.39
C LEU A 180 -15.96 17.06 8.32
N GLU A 181 -15.97 18.12 9.12
CA GLU A 181 -14.79 18.95 9.28
C GLU A 181 -13.58 18.14 9.74
N ALA A 182 -12.38 18.55 9.37
CA ALA A 182 -11.15 17.88 9.78
C ALA A 182 -11.07 17.82 11.33
N GLY A 183 -10.90 16.60 11.86
CA GLY A 183 -10.89 16.36 13.30
C GLY A 183 -12.27 16.23 13.96
N ALA A 184 -13.37 16.50 13.25
CA ALA A 184 -14.71 16.28 13.75
C ALA A 184 -15.03 14.77 13.80
N LYS A 185 -15.91 14.42 14.75
CA LYS A 185 -16.41 13.04 14.94
C LYS A 185 -17.86 12.98 14.49
N PRO A 186 -18.33 11.85 13.95
CA PRO A 186 -19.76 11.67 13.76
C PRO A 186 -20.48 11.75 15.09
N THR A 187 -21.58 12.46 15.11
CA THR A 187 -22.43 12.54 16.32
C THR A 187 -23.49 11.45 16.29
N PRO A 188 -24.02 11.02 17.45
CA PRO A 188 -25.16 10.11 17.53
C PRO A 188 -26.34 10.60 16.68
N ASP A 189 -26.71 11.87 16.79
CA ASP A 189 -27.82 12.47 16.02
C ASP A 189 -27.58 12.40 14.52
N LEU A 190 -26.35 12.57 14.04
CA LEU A 190 -26.01 12.45 12.63
C LEU A 190 -26.27 11.03 12.12
N LEU A 191 -25.78 10.00 12.83
CA LEU A 191 -25.94 8.61 12.42
C LEU A 191 -27.39 8.16 12.51
N ALA A 192 -28.12 8.51 13.57
CA ALA A 192 -29.55 8.28 13.67
C ALA A 192 -30.33 9.01 12.56
N GLY A 193 -29.91 10.23 12.20
CA GLY A 193 -30.48 11.01 11.10
C GLY A 193 -30.29 10.33 9.75
N ILE A 194 -29.12 9.76 9.49
CA ILE A 194 -28.82 9.00 8.25
C ILE A 194 -29.77 7.81 8.13
N ALA A 195 -29.88 7.00 9.19
CA ALA A 195 -30.74 5.82 9.17
C ALA A 195 -32.22 6.18 8.90
N LYS A 196 -32.70 7.29 9.47
CA LYS A 196 -34.07 7.79 9.24
C LYS A 196 -34.30 8.38 7.83
N LYS A 197 -33.33 9.15 7.35
CA LYS A 197 -33.42 9.83 6.04
C LYS A 197 -33.27 8.85 4.89
N HIS A 198 -32.45 7.82 5.06
CA HIS A 198 -32.10 6.83 4.03
C HIS A 198 -32.38 5.40 4.53
N PRO A 199 -33.65 5.03 4.74
CA PRO A 199 -34.00 3.70 5.24
C PRO A 199 -33.51 2.61 4.29
N GLY A 200 -32.83 1.61 4.85
CA GLY A 200 -32.22 0.52 4.05
C GLY A 200 -30.91 0.89 3.33
N ALA A 201 -30.35 2.07 3.55
CA ALA A 201 -29.05 2.41 3.00
C ALA A 201 -27.89 1.67 3.71
N VAL A 202 -26.90 1.29 2.93
CA VAL A 202 -25.59 0.87 3.43
C VAL A 202 -24.81 2.10 3.87
N VAL A 203 -24.17 2.04 5.03
CA VAL A 203 -23.34 3.13 5.55
C VAL A 203 -21.88 2.76 5.43
N ALA A 204 -21.07 3.58 4.75
CA ALA A 204 -19.62 3.50 4.78
C ALA A 204 -19.10 4.59 5.72
N LEU A 205 -18.56 4.19 6.86
CA LEU A 205 -18.10 5.11 7.89
C LEU A 205 -16.56 5.10 7.95
N TRP A 206 -15.95 6.07 7.31
CA TRP A 206 -14.51 6.20 7.14
C TRP A 206 -13.90 7.04 8.27
N VAL A 207 -13.97 6.53 9.49
CA VAL A 207 -13.47 7.21 10.70
C VAL A 207 -12.56 6.30 11.50
N GLY A 208 -11.66 6.90 12.27
CA GLY A 208 -10.82 6.18 13.22
C GLY A 208 -11.53 5.90 14.53
N GLU A 209 -10.79 5.43 15.54
CA GLU A 209 -11.25 5.06 16.88
C GLU A 209 -12.22 6.09 17.48
N ALA A 210 -11.88 7.37 17.33
CA ALA A 210 -12.66 8.46 17.91
C ALA A 210 -14.11 8.56 17.38
N GLY A 211 -14.42 7.93 16.26
CA GLY A 211 -15.76 7.88 15.66
C GLY A 211 -16.62 6.70 16.09
N LEU A 212 -16.04 5.71 16.78
CA LEU A 212 -16.73 4.47 17.14
C LEU A 212 -17.87 4.68 18.14
N GLY A 213 -17.77 5.69 19.02
CA GLY A 213 -18.77 5.92 20.07
C GLY A 213 -20.18 6.21 19.55
N ALA A 214 -20.30 6.77 18.34
CA ALA A 214 -21.60 7.05 17.73
C ALA A 214 -22.22 5.84 17.00
N LEU A 215 -21.45 4.76 16.76
CA LEU A 215 -21.94 3.57 16.00
C LEU A 215 -23.13 2.88 16.67
N ALA A 216 -23.24 2.92 17.99
CA ALA A 216 -24.35 2.30 18.72
C ALA A 216 -25.72 2.80 18.24
N GLU A 217 -25.82 4.03 17.74
CA GLU A 217 -27.06 4.58 17.18
C GLU A 217 -27.56 3.86 15.94
N LEU A 218 -26.67 3.17 15.21
CA LEU A 218 -27.02 2.36 14.04
C LEU A 218 -27.58 0.98 14.41
N ALA A 219 -27.59 0.62 15.70
CA ALA A 219 -28.27 -0.59 16.18
C ALA A 219 -29.80 -0.44 16.24
N GLY A 220 -30.30 0.80 16.34
CA GLY A 220 -31.73 1.14 16.42
C GLY A 220 -32.46 1.04 15.07
N GLU A 221 -33.80 1.09 15.12
CA GLU A 221 -34.62 1.12 13.90
C GLU A 221 -34.84 2.56 13.38
N PRO A 222 -34.79 2.79 12.07
CA PRO A 222 -34.48 1.83 10.99
C PRO A 222 -33.00 1.48 10.95
N ARG A 223 -32.68 0.19 10.92
CA ARG A 223 -31.31 -0.33 10.96
C ARG A 223 -30.72 -0.45 9.57
N PRO A 224 -29.47 0.02 9.30
CA PRO A 224 -28.82 -0.19 8.03
C PRO A 224 -28.51 -1.69 7.81
N PRO A 225 -28.59 -2.19 6.56
CA PRO A 225 -28.30 -3.58 6.27
C PRO A 225 -26.81 -3.94 6.39
N ALA A 226 -25.93 -2.96 6.29
CA ALA A 226 -24.47 -3.12 6.54
C ALA A 226 -23.82 -1.76 6.85
N VAL A 227 -22.78 -1.82 7.68
CA VAL A 227 -21.89 -0.69 7.98
C VAL A 227 -20.45 -1.10 7.62
N PHE A 228 -19.81 -0.37 6.72
CA PHE A 228 -18.41 -0.60 6.36
C PHE A 228 -17.48 0.29 7.17
N LEU A 229 -16.41 -0.30 7.68
CA LEU A 229 -15.36 0.35 8.46
C LEU A 229 -13.99 -0.02 7.89
N SER A 230 -13.01 0.87 8.01
CA SER A 230 -11.63 0.59 7.61
C SER A 230 -10.84 0.01 8.78
N ALA A 231 -10.37 -1.23 8.65
CA ALA A 231 -9.51 -1.83 9.66
C ALA A 231 -8.17 -1.08 9.86
N PRO A 232 -7.50 -0.57 8.83
CA PRO A 232 -6.33 0.29 8.98
C PRO A 232 -6.58 1.57 9.78
N LEU A 233 -7.71 2.27 9.56
CA LEU A 233 -8.04 3.47 10.32
C LEU A 233 -8.37 3.17 11.79
N LEU A 234 -8.94 2.01 12.07
CA LEU A 234 -9.28 1.58 13.42
C LEU A 234 -8.07 1.01 14.17
N GLY A 235 -7.13 0.39 13.47
CA GLY A 235 -5.94 -0.19 14.08
C GLY A 235 -6.29 -1.13 15.24
N ASN A 236 -5.77 -0.83 16.42
CA ASN A 236 -6.02 -1.62 17.65
C ASN A 236 -7.41 -1.40 18.26
N ALA A 237 -8.17 -0.41 17.79
CA ALA A 237 -9.50 -0.09 18.30
C ALA A 237 -10.63 -0.97 17.76
N LEU A 238 -10.33 -2.00 16.95
CA LEU A 238 -11.32 -2.94 16.43
C LEU A 238 -12.18 -3.58 17.52
N ALA A 239 -11.60 -3.87 18.67
CA ALA A 239 -12.32 -4.42 19.83
C ALA A 239 -13.34 -3.44 20.44
N ALA A 240 -13.19 -2.14 20.20
CA ALA A 240 -14.08 -1.09 20.70
C ALA A 240 -15.34 -0.89 19.85
N VAL A 241 -15.50 -1.63 18.74
CA VAL A 241 -16.74 -1.62 17.95
C VAL A 241 -17.88 -2.16 18.84
N PRO A 242 -18.99 -1.40 19.03
CA PRO A 242 -20.10 -1.81 19.89
C PRO A 242 -20.68 -3.16 19.49
N GLU A 243 -21.01 -4.00 20.47
CA GLU A 243 -21.51 -5.37 20.24
C GLU A 243 -22.80 -5.37 19.41
N ASP A 244 -23.68 -4.40 19.67
CA ASP A 244 -25.00 -4.29 19.04
C ASP A 244 -24.95 -4.01 17.52
N VAL A 245 -23.79 -3.63 16.98
CA VAL A 245 -23.60 -3.36 15.55
C VAL A 245 -22.65 -4.36 14.86
N ARG A 246 -22.01 -5.27 15.59
CA ARG A 246 -21.02 -6.19 15.03
C ARG A 246 -21.58 -7.10 13.94
N ASP A 247 -22.84 -7.51 14.06
CA ASP A 247 -23.51 -8.37 13.07
C ASP A 247 -23.74 -7.69 11.71
N ILE A 248 -23.83 -6.35 11.68
CA ILE A 248 -23.91 -5.54 10.46
C ILE A 248 -22.60 -4.89 10.06
N ALA A 249 -21.58 -4.91 10.93
CA ALA A 249 -20.28 -4.30 10.69
C ALA A 249 -19.42 -5.18 9.76
N LEU A 250 -18.98 -4.59 8.67
CA LEU A 250 -18.08 -5.17 7.69
C LEU A 250 -16.79 -4.36 7.67
N LEU A 251 -15.65 -5.05 7.80
CA LEU A 251 -14.34 -4.41 7.78
C LEU A 251 -13.67 -4.58 6.44
N THR A 252 -13.10 -3.53 5.92
CA THR A 252 -12.12 -3.59 4.84
C THR A 252 -10.75 -3.92 5.42
N TYR A 253 -10.07 -4.92 4.88
CA TYR A 253 -8.76 -5.38 5.34
C TYR A 253 -7.83 -5.64 4.13
N PRO A 254 -6.91 -4.71 3.81
CA PRO A 254 -6.08 -4.79 2.61
C PRO A 254 -4.85 -5.67 2.74
N LYS A 255 -4.55 -6.19 3.94
CA LYS A 255 -3.38 -7.01 4.22
C LYS A 255 -3.74 -8.50 4.27
N ALA A 256 -2.73 -9.37 4.18
CA ALA A 256 -2.91 -10.80 4.38
C ALA A 256 -3.28 -11.13 5.82
N PHE A 257 -4.12 -12.15 6.02
CA PHE A 257 -4.47 -12.60 7.37
C PHE A 257 -3.27 -13.20 8.11
N PRO A 258 -3.21 -13.11 9.44
CA PRO A 258 -2.10 -13.64 10.24
C PRO A 258 -1.82 -15.14 9.99
N GLU A 259 -2.86 -15.93 9.75
CA GLU A 259 -2.77 -17.37 9.47
C GLU A 259 -2.04 -17.65 8.16
N ASP A 260 -2.33 -16.86 7.11
CA ASP A 260 -1.70 -16.99 5.80
C ASP A 260 -0.24 -16.49 5.80
N LYS A 261 0.10 -15.65 6.76
CA LYS A 261 1.45 -15.08 6.90
C LYS A 261 2.47 -16.06 7.49
N ALA A 262 2.06 -17.10 8.21
CA ALA A 262 2.94 -17.88 9.07
C ALA A 262 4.21 -18.40 8.36
N ARG A 263 4.06 -18.98 7.15
CA ARG A 263 5.19 -19.53 6.39
C ARG A 263 6.15 -18.45 5.88
N THR A 264 5.62 -17.37 5.34
CA THR A 264 6.41 -16.27 4.79
C THR A 264 7.06 -15.47 5.92
N ARG A 265 6.36 -15.30 7.03
CA ARG A 265 6.87 -14.68 8.24
C ARG A 265 8.11 -15.39 8.76
N LEU A 266 8.09 -16.73 8.87
CA LEU A 266 9.25 -17.52 9.26
C LEU A 266 10.47 -17.33 8.35
N ALA A 267 10.26 -17.16 7.04
CA ALA A 267 11.34 -16.93 6.09
C ALA A 267 12.00 -15.56 6.32
N VAL A 268 11.20 -14.50 6.50
CA VAL A 268 11.68 -13.15 6.79
C VAL A 268 12.39 -13.11 8.14
N GLU A 269 11.77 -13.64 9.20
CA GLU A 269 12.37 -13.67 10.55
C GLU A 269 13.69 -14.43 10.58
N ARG A 270 13.80 -15.56 9.87
CA ARG A 270 15.05 -16.30 9.74
C ARG A 270 16.11 -15.51 9.00
N TRP A 271 15.72 -14.81 7.93
CA TRP A 271 16.64 -13.97 7.18
C TRP A 271 17.17 -12.82 8.03
N LEU A 272 16.30 -12.14 8.80
CA LEU A 272 16.69 -11.09 9.76
C LEU A 272 17.65 -11.61 10.83
N LYS A 273 17.30 -12.77 11.43
CA LYS A 273 18.10 -13.40 12.49
C LYS A 273 19.53 -13.74 12.03
N ILE A 274 19.68 -14.30 10.81
CA ILE A 274 21.00 -14.64 10.25
C ILE A 274 21.87 -13.40 10.08
N ARG A 275 21.26 -12.23 9.92
CA ARG A 275 21.93 -10.93 9.70
C ARG A 275 22.02 -10.07 10.94
N GLU A 276 21.61 -10.63 12.08
CA GLU A 276 21.62 -9.95 13.38
C GLU A 276 20.80 -8.65 13.37
N ILE A 277 19.71 -8.61 12.57
CA ILE A 277 18.76 -7.50 12.51
C ILE A 277 17.64 -7.80 13.49
N PRO A 278 17.39 -6.93 14.49
CA PRO A 278 16.26 -7.12 15.41
C PRO A 278 14.93 -6.96 14.68
N LEU A 279 13.96 -7.78 15.07
CA LEU A 279 12.59 -7.64 14.60
C LEU A 279 11.90 -6.53 15.41
N THR A 280 11.73 -5.37 14.80
CA THR A 280 11.11 -4.18 15.41
C THR A 280 9.74 -3.88 14.78
N ASN A 281 9.67 -3.76 13.46
CA ASN A 281 8.43 -3.60 12.71
C ASN A 281 8.40 -4.61 11.55
N TYR A 282 7.63 -5.70 11.75
CA TYR A 282 7.57 -6.78 10.76
C TYR A 282 7.10 -6.31 9.39
N ASP A 283 6.04 -5.49 9.32
CA ASP A 283 5.46 -5.07 8.03
C ASP A 283 6.46 -4.23 7.22
N VAL A 284 7.16 -3.31 7.87
CA VAL A 284 8.22 -2.51 7.22
C VAL A 284 9.37 -3.40 6.76
N GLN A 285 9.84 -4.28 7.64
CA GLN A 285 10.99 -5.13 7.36
C GLN A 285 10.69 -6.17 6.26
N ALA A 286 9.49 -6.76 6.27
CA ALA A 286 9.06 -7.70 5.24
C ALA A 286 8.89 -7.04 3.87
N ASN A 287 8.32 -5.83 3.83
CA ASN A 287 8.20 -5.05 2.60
C ASN A 287 9.58 -4.71 2.02
N MET A 288 10.54 -4.30 2.85
CA MET A 288 11.90 -4.00 2.40
C MET A 288 12.68 -5.24 2.00
N TYR A 289 12.45 -6.37 2.66
CA TYR A 289 13.00 -7.66 2.25
C TYR A 289 12.51 -8.05 0.85
N PHE A 290 11.21 -7.91 0.59
CA PHE A 290 10.64 -8.15 -0.74
C PHE A 290 11.22 -7.19 -1.78
N LEU A 291 11.22 -5.88 -1.50
CA LEU A 291 11.80 -4.87 -2.39
C LEU A 291 13.25 -5.24 -2.77
N GLY A 292 14.06 -5.57 -1.78
CA GLY A 292 15.45 -5.91 -1.99
C GLY A 292 15.64 -7.14 -2.88
N TRP A 293 14.84 -8.19 -2.63
CA TRP A 293 14.85 -9.39 -3.47
C TRP A 293 14.37 -9.08 -4.91
N ASN A 294 13.29 -8.32 -5.02
CA ASN A 294 12.69 -7.96 -6.31
C ASN A 294 13.66 -7.17 -7.19
N ILE A 295 14.25 -6.09 -6.65
CA ILE A 295 15.22 -5.28 -7.40
C ILE A 295 16.48 -6.07 -7.76
N ALA A 296 16.94 -6.97 -6.89
CA ALA A 296 18.10 -7.81 -7.20
C ALA A 296 17.82 -8.75 -8.38
N MET A 297 16.62 -9.29 -8.47
CA MET A 297 16.18 -10.09 -9.63
C MET A 297 16.10 -9.27 -10.90
N GLN A 298 15.49 -8.10 -10.84
CA GLN A 298 15.33 -7.20 -11.98
C GLN A 298 16.69 -6.74 -12.54
N VAL A 299 17.60 -6.30 -11.67
CA VAL A 299 18.94 -5.87 -12.08
C VAL A 299 19.75 -7.01 -12.73
N LYS A 300 19.57 -8.25 -12.26
CA LYS A 300 20.17 -9.42 -12.95
C LYS A 300 19.60 -9.62 -14.35
N MET A 301 18.30 -9.37 -14.55
CA MET A 301 17.66 -9.48 -15.87
C MET A 301 18.08 -8.36 -16.83
N MET A 302 18.46 -7.20 -16.33
CA MET A 302 18.94 -6.06 -17.14
C MET A 302 20.28 -6.36 -17.85
N ARG A 303 21.06 -7.29 -17.36
CA ARG A 303 22.39 -7.66 -17.88
C ARG A 303 23.33 -6.45 -17.92
N SER A 304 23.58 -5.88 -19.13
CA SER A 304 24.42 -4.70 -19.37
C SER A 304 23.63 -3.41 -19.63
N GLU A 305 22.30 -3.52 -19.79
CA GLU A 305 21.42 -2.43 -20.24
C GLU A 305 20.78 -1.74 -19.03
N PHE A 306 21.52 -0.88 -18.34
CA PHE A 306 21.08 -0.20 -17.10
C PHE A 306 20.35 1.11 -17.41
N TYR A 307 19.18 1.01 -18.08
CA TYR A 307 18.26 2.11 -18.31
C TYR A 307 17.11 2.04 -17.32
N ARG A 308 16.64 3.16 -16.81
CA ARG A 308 15.54 3.25 -15.83
C ARG A 308 14.23 2.71 -16.40
N ASP A 309 13.91 3.06 -17.64
CA ASP A 309 12.73 2.54 -18.32
C ASP A 309 12.78 1.02 -18.47
N TYR A 310 13.95 0.47 -18.80
CA TYR A 310 14.12 -0.97 -18.92
C TYR A 310 13.94 -1.70 -17.58
N LEU A 311 14.28 -1.08 -16.45
CA LEU A 311 13.95 -1.61 -15.12
C LEU A 311 12.42 -1.75 -14.93
N LEU A 312 11.66 -0.75 -15.37
CA LEU A 312 10.20 -0.78 -15.29
C LEU A 312 9.59 -1.76 -16.28
N ASP A 313 10.13 -1.85 -17.49
CA ASP A 313 9.74 -2.88 -18.49
C ASP A 313 9.93 -4.30 -17.94
N ILE A 314 11.06 -4.55 -17.24
CA ILE A 314 11.29 -5.84 -16.59
C ILE A 314 10.24 -6.09 -15.49
N THR A 315 9.87 -5.05 -14.71
CA THR A 315 8.78 -5.16 -13.74
C THR A 315 7.48 -5.60 -14.41
N ASP A 316 7.13 -5.02 -15.54
CA ASP A 316 5.94 -5.36 -16.32
C ASP A 316 5.99 -6.78 -16.90
N MET A 317 7.19 -7.28 -17.23
CA MET A 317 7.39 -8.66 -17.71
C MET A 317 7.22 -9.73 -16.64
N MET A 318 7.26 -9.37 -15.34
CA MET A 318 7.07 -10.31 -14.22
C MET A 318 5.60 -10.69 -13.98
N ARG A 319 4.74 -10.57 -14.98
CA ARG A 319 3.27 -10.71 -14.91
C ARG A 319 2.76 -12.08 -14.48
N ASP A 320 3.49 -13.13 -14.77
CA ASP A 320 3.05 -14.51 -14.53
C ASP A 320 3.54 -15.05 -13.17
N GLN A 321 4.07 -14.18 -12.32
CA GLN A 321 4.59 -14.55 -11.01
C GLN A 321 3.76 -13.91 -9.91
N ASP A 322 3.45 -14.73 -8.91
CA ASP A 322 2.79 -14.31 -7.69
C ASP A 322 3.78 -14.32 -6.54
N TYR A 323 3.82 -13.21 -5.83
CA TYR A 323 4.73 -13.06 -4.71
C TYR A 323 3.97 -12.97 -3.41
N ALA A 324 4.19 -13.94 -2.51
CA ALA A 324 3.71 -13.89 -1.15
C ALA A 324 4.79 -13.28 -0.25
N VAL A 325 4.53 -12.08 0.24
CA VAL A 325 5.53 -11.30 1.02
C VAL A 325 5.18 -11.16 2.49
N GLY A 326 4.10 -11.79 2.94
CA GLY A 326 3.69 -11.81 4.33
C GLY A 326 2.99 -10.55 4.85
N VAL A 327 3.01 -9.44 4.11
CA VAL A 327 2.21 -8.24 4.41
C VAL A 327 0.94 -8.22 3.58
N TYR A 328 1.07 -8.44 2.27
CA TYR A 328 -0.04 -8.57 1.35
C TYR A 328 -0.22 -10.05 0.99
N GLU A 329 -1.46 -10.46 0.70
CA GLU A 329 -1.75 -11.85 0.32
C GLU A 329 -0.99 -12.22 -0.94
N ARG A 330 -1.04 -11.34 -1.93
CA ARG A 330 -0.46 -11.57 -3.24
C ARG A 330 -0.03 -10.26 -3.87
N LEU A 331 1.21 -10.21 -4.33
CA LEU A 331 1.68 -9.17 -5.21
C LEU A 331 1.85 -9.74 -6.61
N SER A 332 1.43 -8.99 -7.62
CA SER A 332 1.54 -9.36 -9.03
C SER A 332 1.82 -8.12 -9.87
N PHE A 333 2.46 -8.33 -11.00
CA PHE A 333 2.82 -7.28 -11.94
C PHE A 333 2.16 -7.52 -13.30
N GLY A 334 2.22 -6.53 -14.17
CA GLY A 334 1.72 -6.62 -15.54
C GLY A 334 1.95 -5.31 -16.29
N PRO A 335 1.77 -5.30 -17.61
CA PRO A 335 2.01 -4.13 -18.44
C PRO A 335 1.27 -2.89 -17.95
N GLY A 336 2.01 -1.83 -17.66
CA GLY A 336 1.47 -0.57 -17.14
C GLY A 336 0.90 -0.63 -15.72
N GLN A 337 1.06 -1.76 -15.02
CA GLN A 337 0.55 -1.91 -13.66
C GLN A 337 1.51 -1.30 -12.65
N ARG A 338 1.04 -0.25 -11.94
CA ARG A 338 1.83 0.48 -10.94
C ARG A 338 1.44 0.19 -9.49
N TYR A 339 0.48 -0.74 -9.26
CA TYR A 339 0.04 -1.19 -7.94
C TYR A 339 0.10 -2.72 -7.91
N ALA A 340 0.98 -3.27 -7.08
CA ALA A 340 1.27 -4.69 -7.09
C ALA A 340 0.17 -5.52 -6.39
N SER A 341 -0.38 -5.06 -5.26
CA SER A 341 -1.53 -5.68 -4.59
C SER A 341 -2.83 -5.13 -5.13
N LYS A 342 -3.78 -6.04 -5.42
CA LYS A 342 -5.13 -5.71 -5.91
C LYS A 342 -6.22 -6.21 -4.96
N GLY A 343 -5.83 -6.87 -3.88
CA GLY A 343 -6.74 -7.50 -2.93
C GLY A 343 -7.06 -6.60 -1.75
N CYS A 344 -8.31 -6.65 -1.34
CA CYS A 344 -8.77 -6.15 -0.05
C CYS A 344 -9.92 -7.06 0.38
N TYR A 345 -9.80 -7.64 1.56
CA TYR A 345 -10.84 -8.47 2.13
C TYR A 345 -11.98 -7.62 2.67
N ILE A 346 -13.19 -8.19 2.62
CA ILE A 346 -14.33 -7.72 3.39
C ILE A 346 -14.64 -8.79 4.42
N THR A 347 -14.48 -8.47 5.69
CA THR A 347 -14.60 -9.42 6.80
C THR A 347 -15.67 -8.98 7.79
N ARG A 348 -16.21 -9.92 8.56
CA ARG A 348 -17.10 -9.61 9.68
C ARG A 348 -16.34 -9.68 10.99
N LEU A 349 -16.72 -8.86 11.94
CA LEU A 349 -16.33 -9.05 13.34
C LEU A 349 -17.11 -10.23 13.87
N THR A 350 -16.38 -11.28 14.30
CA THR A 350 -16.98 -12.36 15.10
C THR A 350 -17.01 -11.96 16.55
N ALA A 351 -18.00 -12.48 17.29
CA ALA A 351 -18.13 -12.26 18.73
C ALA A 351 -16.89 -12.77 19.49
#